data_c39eab1d6ee706db9dbabb379533697d
#
_entry.id   c39eab1d6ee706db9dbabb379533697d
#
_cell.length_a   1.000
_cell.length_b   1.000
_cell.length_c   1.000
_cell.angle_alpha   90.00
_cell.angle_beta   90.00
_cell.angle_gamma   90.00
#
_symmetry.space_group_name_H-M   'P 1'
#
loop_
_entity.id
_entity.type
_entity.pdbx_description
1 polymer ?
#
loop_
_entity_poly.entity_id
_entity_poly.type
_entity_poly.pdbx_seq_one_letter_code
_entity_poly.pdbx_strand_id
1 'polypeptide(L)'
;MSFNTFIQHIKSEKYCQLGFWKLSEIGIPCNPIHWFQFADDAAVISSQEKENQMLLNRFTIWCQWANMIICVDKCSTFGIKKHLTKSMQYLPKLFVNNDLVPRTEMGKSFRYLGRYFDFNMSDEEHKSELLDVFNDIMNKINELPLHPKNKILLYSRYLLSKISWEFTVSDISKTWICETLDSIATKYIRKWLELPVSATLSNVLLPQNKFGLNIILPSTKFIQCQTVSRSALKYSPNVDINNLWAVTSTNKNIQYDIYKDTKDVLKAVRKENEQRLQNHLISQGSFFSSIMNHSTSTFNSLWSSVQSKLPKNIFNFTIRYINNTLPTRKNLSKWGLSSTSDCSFCSSPETLLHVIAGCKTYLDEGRFTWRHDSVLNFLASTLTAVKNSTLYADIPSFMNPSVITGDRLRPDLLLVTENRCLYILELTVGYESNLLVNANRKRQKYSDLINEQEADYDKVKFVNLSLSTLGVFGRSCENFDGMLSSLKCDAKYSKYIKKQIVNICIRTSYYVFCKRNKVWDNPKLMLI
;
A
#
# COMPACT_ATOMS: atom_id res chain seq x y z
N MET A 1 34.37 25.40 -3.42
CA MET A 1 34.76 25.92 -4.75
C MET A 1 33.91 25.18 -5.78
N SER A 2 33.33 25.88 -6.75
CA SER A 2 32.40 25.27 -7.70
C SER A 2 33.14 24.81 -8.96
N PHE A 3 33.00 23.52 -9.36
CA PHE A 3 33.46 22.99 -10.65
C PHE A 3 32.87 23.78 -11.85
N ASN A 4 31.86 24.58 -11.61
CA ASN A 4 31.20 25.36 -12.65
C ASN A 4 32.16 26.33 -13.37
N THR A 5 33.15 26.89 -12.66
CA THR A 5 34.18 27.76 -13.26
C THR A 5 35.05 27.01 -14.25
N PHE A 6 35.42 25.75 -13.95
CA PHE A 6 36.16 24.90 -14.85
C PHE A 6 35.34 24.55 -16.11
N ILE A 7 34.10 24.15 -15.93
CA ILE A 7 33.21 23.82 -17.05
C ILE A 7 32.97 25.02 -17.96
N GLN A 8 32.79 26.22 -17.40
CA GLN A 8 32.64 27.44 -18.17
C GLN A 8 33.94 27.80 -18.94
N HIS A 9 35.09 27.61 -18.31
CA HIS A 9 36.38 27.83 -18.97
C HIS A 9 36.56 26.86 -20.16
N ILE A 10 36.30 25.59 -19.99
CA ILE A 10 36.38 24.61 -21.10
C ILE A 10 35.41 24.98 -22.22
N LYS A 11 34.17 25.34 -21.92
CA LYS A 11 33.17 25.73 -22.92
C LYS A 11 33.58 26.96 -23.76
N SER A 12 34.42 27.84 -23.23
CA SER A 12 34.90 29.02 -23.94
C SER A 12 36.07 28.73 -24.90
N GLU A 13 36.71 27.56 -24.80
CA GLU A 13 37.87 27.20 -25.60
C GLU A 13 37.49 26.59 -26.96
N LYS A 14 38.01 27.14 -28.07
CA LYS A 14 37.63 26.72 -29.44
C LYS A 14 37.89 25.24 -29.76
N TYR A 15 38.91 24.63 -29.19
CA TYR A 15 39.25 23.23 -29.45
C TYR A 15 38.42 22.22 -28.63
N CYS A 16 37.70 22.68 -27.63
CA CYS A 16 36.77 21.84 -26.88
C CYS A 16 35.37 21.72 -27.56
N GLN A 17 35.23 22.23 -28.76
CA GLN A 17 34.01 22.16 -29.56
C GLN A 17 33.85 20.80 -30.30
N LEU A 18 34.84 19.91 -30.20
CA LEU A 18 34.84 18.58 -30.86
C LEU A 18 34.23 17.46 -30.01
N GLY A 19 33.58 17.75 -28.88
CA GLY A 19 32.91 16.77 -28.06
C GLY A 19 31.82 15.99 -28.79
N PHE A 20 31.10 15.18 -28.05
CA PHE A 20 30.03 14.35 -28.63
C PHE A 20 28.91 15.21 -29.20
N TRP A 21 28.74 15.17 -30.52
CA TRP A 21 27.67 15.86 -31.23
C TRP A 21 26.45 14.96 -31.39
N LYS A 22 25.28 15.46 -31.04
CA LYS A 22 24.00 14.84 -31.31
C LYS A 22 23.21 15.70 -32.30
N LEU A 23 22.60 15.08 -33.29
CA LEU A 23 21.69 15.75 -34.21
C LEU A 23 20.30 15.85 -33.56
N SER A 24 19.66 17.00 -33.71
CA SER A 24 18.22 17.15 -33.43
C SER A 24 17.39 16.32 -34.45
N GLU A 25 16.10 16.10 -34.18
CA GLU A 25 15.18 15.44 -35.12
C GLU A 25 15.12 16.14 -36.48
N ILE A 26 15.45 17.44 -36.53
CA ILE A 26 15.51 18.25 -37.76
C ILE A 26 16.92 18.24 -38.40
N GLY A 27 17.84 17.43 -37.91
CA GLY A 27 19.21 17.35 -38.40
C GLY A 27 20.14 18.51 -38.01
N ILE A 28 19.72 19.41 -37.12
CA ILE A 28 20.54 20.51 -36.63
C ILE A 28 21.49 20.01 -35.55
N PRO A 29 22.81 20.27 -35.60
CA PRO A 29 23.73 19.89 -34.55
C PRO A 29 23.39 20.58 -33.23
N CYS A 30 23.26 19.80 -32.15
CA CYS A 30 23.19 20.35 -30.80
C CYS A 30 24.60 20.75 -30.32
N ASN A 31 24.67 21.58 -29.27
CA ASN A 31 25.95 21.88 -28.66
C ASN A 31 26.70 20.61 -28.22
N PRO A 32 28.01 20.54 -28.42
CA PRO A 32 28.79 19.35 -28.07
C PRO A 32 28.76 19.12 -26.57
N ILE A 33 28.54 17.87 -26.17
CA ILE A 33 28.61 17.45 -24.78
C ILE A 33 29.94 16.73 -24.57
N HIS A 34 30.80 17.26 -23.71
CA HIS A 34 32.12 16.71 -23.45
C HIS A 34 32.43 16.52 -21.97
N TRP A 35 31.58 17.04 -21.06
CA TRP A 35 31.81 16.98 -19.62
C TRP A 35 30.51 16.79 -18.84
N PHE A 36 30.50 15.80 -17.96
CA PHE A 36 29.46 15.60 -16.95
C PHE A 36 30.11 15.66 -15.57
N GLN A 37 29.50 16.39 -14.65
CA GLN A 37 30.01 16.56 -13.29
C GLN A 37 28.91 16.37 -12.26
N PHE A 38 29.18 15.54 -11.27
CA PHE A 38 28.33 15.40 -10.09
C PHE A 38 29.24 15.36 -8.85
N ALA A 39 29.21 16.42 -8.04
CA ALA A 39 30.13 16.63 -6.92
C ALA A 39 31.60 16.45 -7.37
N ASP A 40 32.30 15.44 -6.86
CA ASP A 40 33.67 15.06 -7.20
C ASP A 40 33.78 14.09 -8.39
N ASP A 41 32.69 13.43 -8.75
CA ASP A 41 32.66 12.49 -9.88
C ASP A 41 32.54 13.24 -11.22
N ALA A 42 33.49 13.00 -12.14
CA ALA A 42 33.49 13.57 -13.48
C ALA A 42 33.51 12.49 -14.55
N ALA A 43 32.76 12.68 -15.64
CA ALA A 43 32.86 11.87 -16.84
C ALA A 43 33.15 12.76 -18.05
N VAL A 44 34.17 12.39 -18.82
CA VAL A 44 34.63 13.11 -19.99
C VAL A 44 34.34 12.29 -21.24
N ILE A 45 33.72 12.92 -22.24
CA ILE A 45 33.40 12.29 -23.53
C ILE A 45 34.00 13.15 -24.64
N SER A 46 34.76 12.55 -25.53
CA SER A 46 35.30 13.19 -26.70
C SER A 46 35.25 12.30 -27.92
N SER A 47 35.33 12.88 -29.11
CA SER A 47 35.36 12.14 -30.37
C SER A 47 36.77 11.61 -30.71
N GLN A 48 37.83 12.15 -30.08
CA GLN A 48 39.21 11.82 -30.32
C GLN A 48 40.02 11.64 -29.02
N GLU A 49 40.93 10.69 -29.00
CA GLU A 49 41.81 10.41 -27.86
C GLU A 49 42.67 11.63 -27.48
N LYS A 50 43.19 12.33 -28.48
CA LYS A 50 43.98 13.56 -28.27
C LYS A 50 43.20 14.67 -27.56
N GLU A 51 41.96 14.86 -27.95
CA GLU A 51 41.06 15.82 -27.33
C GLU A 51 40.74 15.44 -25.87
N ASN A 52 40.52 14.16 -25.62
CA ASN A 52 40.30 13.66 -24.26
C ASN A 52 41.54 13.92 -23.37
N GLN A 53 42.71 13.64 -23.90
CA GLN A 53 43.97 13.95 -23.18
C GLN A 53 44.14 15.45 -22.90
N MET A 54 43.78 16.32 -23.84
CA MET A 54 43.84 17.78 -23.61
C MET A 54 42.88 18.20 -22.52
N LEU A 55 41.65 17.67 -22.49
CA LEU A 55 40.66 17.95 -21.43
C LEU A 55 41.17 17.48 -20.07
N LEU A 56 41.76 16.29 -19.99
CA LEU A 56 42.34 15.76 -18.76
C LEU A 56 43.54 16.61 -18.28
N ASN A 57 44.40 17.06 -19.17
CA ASN A 57 45.54 17.93 -18.82
C ASN A 57 45.04 19.26 -18.23
N ARG A 58 44.00 19.87 -18.82
CA ARG A 58 43.39 21.08 -18.30
C ARG A 58 42.73 20.89 -16.94
N PHE A 59 42.04 19.75 -16.79
CA PHE A 59 41.43 19.38 -15.52
C PHE A 59 42.48 19.15 -14.43
N THR A 60 43.58 18.51 -14.77
CA THR A 60 44.71 18.29 -13.85
C THR A 60 45.29 19.59 -13.34
N ILE A 61 45.54 20.59 -14.25
CA ILE A 61 46.04 21.92 -13.88
C ILE A 61 45.04 22.63 -12.98
N TRP A 62 43.74 22.55 -13.31
CA TRP A 62 42.70 23.17 -12.49
C TRP A 62 42.60 22.53 -11.10
N CYS A 63 42.69 21.19 -11.00
CA CYS A 63 42.72 20.46 -9.73
C CYS A 63 43.92 20.89 -8.87
N GLN A 64 45.10 21.04 -9.46
CA GLN A 64 46.30 21.52 -8.76
C GLN A 64 46.09 22.93 -8.22
N TRP A 65 45.53 23.81 -9.03
CA TRP A 65 45.18 25.16 -8.60
C TRP A 65 44.13 25.18 -7.48
N ALA A 66 43.16 24.28 -7.55
CA ALA A 66 42.09 24.11 -6.55
C ALA A 66 42.54 23.33 -5.30
N ASN A 67 43.80 22.91 -5.22
CA ASN A 67 44.36 22.02 -4.18
C ASN A 67 43.59 20.71 -4.02
N MET A 68 43.23 20.09 -5.15
CA MET A 68 42.58 18.79 -5.24
C MET A 68 43.50 17.78 -5.90
N ILE A 69 43.34 16.50 -5.51
CA ILE A 69 44.14 15.39 -6.05
C ILE A 69 43.21 14.47 -6.85
N ILE A 70 43.59 14.19 -8.09
CA ILE A 70 42.91 13.19 -8.92
C ILE A 70 43.42 11.80 -8.49
N CYS A 71 42.48 10.95 -8.03
CA CYS A 71 42.79 9.55 -7.67
C CYS A 71 42.78 8.70 -8.96
N VAL A 72 43.93 8.52 -9.59
CA VAL A 72 44.06 7.84 -10.88
C VAL A 72 43.56 6.39 -10.81
N ASP A 73 43.82 5.68 -9.71
CA ASP A 73 43.36 4.30 -9.51
C ASP A 73 41.83 4.12 -9.50
N LYS A 74 41.08 5.18 -9.23
CA LYS A 74 39.61 5.19 -9.29
C LYS A 74 39.07 5.65 -10.64
N CYS A 75 39.94 6.13 -11.53
CA CYS A 75 39.54 6.51 -12.88
C CYS A 75 39.41 5.26 -13.76
N SER A 76 38.62 5.36 -14.81
CA SER A 76 38.47 4.32 -15.81
C SER A 76 38.25 4.91 -17.19
N THR A 77 38.72 4.25 -18.22
CA THR A 77 38.53 4.69 -19.61
C THR A 77 38.33 3.51 -20.56
N PHE A 78 37.49 3.74 -21.57
CA PHE A 78 37.42 2.87 -22.77
C PHE A 78 37.04 3.74 -23.97
N GLY A 79 37.31 3.21 -25.17
CA GLY A 79 36.95 3.87 -26.42
C GLY A 79 36.09 2.99 -27.32
N ILE A 80 35.29 3.64 -28.17
CA ILE A 80 34.50 2.97 -29.21
C ILE A 80 35.05 3.42 -30.56
N LYS A 81 35.50 2.50 -31.36
CA LYS A 81 35.99 2.76 -32.71
C LYS A 81 35.03 2.14 -33.72
N LYS A 82 34.53 2.97 -34.64
CA LYS A 82 33.70 2.48 -35.72
C LYS A 82 34.56 1.89 -36.81
N HIS A 83 34.33 0.65 -37.16
CA HIS A 83 34.91 -0.02 -38.33
C HIS A 83 33.78 -0.27 -39.33
N LEU A 84 34.03 -0.29 -40.61
CA LEU A 84 33.08 -0.31 -41.75
C LEU A 84 31.64 -0.74 -41.44
N THR A 85 31.43 -1.87 -40.79
CA THR A 85 30.11 -2.43 -40.49
C THR A 85 29.84 -2.63 -38.99
N LYS A 86 30.87 -2.55 -38.12
CA LYS A 86 30.75 -2.85 -36.68
C LYS A 86 31.48 -1.82 -35.84
N SER A 87 30.98 -1.56 -34.67
CA SER A 87 31.71 -0.82 -33.64
C SER A 87 32.55 -1.79 -32.83
N MET A 88 33.73 -1.37 -32.42
CA MET A 88 34.67 -2.15 -31.64
C MET A 88 35.13 -1.34 -30.42
N GLN A 89 35.24 -2.00 -29.29
CA GLN A 89 35.89 -1.43 -28.11
C GLN A 89 37.40 -1.34 -28.36
N TYR A 90 38.02 -0.23 -27.95
CA TYR A 90 39.47 -0.14 -27.90
C TYR A 90 39.90 0.49 -26.57
N LEU A 91 41.18 0.33 -26.22
CA LEU A 91 41.76 0.73 -24.96
C LEU A 91 42.59 2.01 -25.16
N PRO A 92 42.05 3.21 -24.95
CA PRO A 92 42.80 4.46 -25.13
C PRO A 92 43.92 4.57 -24.11
N LYS A 93 45.00 5.27 -24.48
CA LYS A 93 46.15 5.55 -23.59
C LYS A 93 46.08 6.99 -23.12
N LEU A 94 45.42 7.20 -21.96
CA LEU A 94 45.29 8.49 -21.34
C LEU A 94 46.13 8.58 -20.06
N PHE A 95 46.64 9.76 -19.77
CA PHE A 95 47.56 9.99 -18.65
C PHE A 95 47.07 11.14 -17.78
N VAL A 96 47.25 11.03 -16.48
CA VAL A 96 47.07 12.07 -15.48
C VAL A 96 48.38 12.18 -14.68
N ASN A 97 49.07 13.30 -14.68
CA ASN A 97 50.39 13.49 -14.02
C ASN A 97 51.40 12.39 -14.37
N ASN A 98 51.48 11.95 -15.62
CA ASN A 98 52.28 10.83 -16.13
C ASN A 98 51.85 9.44 -15.70
N ASP A 99 50.85 9.28 -14.87
CA ASP A 99 50.27 7.98 -14.53
C ASP A 99 49.20 7.58 -15.56
N LEU A 100 49.26 6.32 -16.01
CA LEU A 100 48.33 5.79 -16.98
C LEU A 100 46.97 5.56 -16.33
N VAL A 101 45.93 6.18 -16.89
CA VAL A 101 44.54 5.95 -16.44
C VAL A 101 44.17 4.48 -16.68
N PRO A 102 43.64 3.76 -15.67
CA PRO A 102 43.17 2.40 -15.82
C PRO A 102 42.18 2.26 -16.97
N ARG A 103 42.39 1.21 -17.76
CA ARG A 103 41.54 0.93 -18.93
C ARG A 103 40.55 -0.16 -18.59
N THR A 104 39.28 0.07 -18.91
CA THR A 104 38.26 -0.96 -18.78
C THR A 104 38.54 -2.08 -19.78
N GLU A 105 38.88 -3.29 -19.29
CA GLU A 105 39.15 -4.44 -20.12
C GLU A 105 38.00 -4.79 -21.04
N MET A 106 38.31 -5.50 -22.15
CA MET A 106 37.27 -5.95 -23.09
C MET A 106 36.23 -6.81 -22.40
N GLY A 107 34.96 -6.46 -22.58
CA GLY A 107 33.83 -7.17 -21.97
C GLY A 107 33.64 -6.92 -20.47
N LYS A 108 34.42 -6.01 -19.86
CA LYS A 108 34.20 -5.55 -18.48
C LYS A 108 33.40 -4.26 -18.46
N SER A 109 32.73 -3.99 -17.34
CA SER A 109 32.04 -2.76 -17.04
C SER A 109 32.82 -1.86 -16.08
N PHE A 110 32.48 -0.59 -16.05
CA PHE A 110 32.87 0.34 -14.98
C PHE A 110 31.62 1.02 -14.42
N ARG A 111 31.70 1.48 -13.17
CA ARG A 111 30.57 2.11 -12.48
C ARG A 111 30.73 3.62 -12.43
N TYR A 112 29.69 4.35 -12.89
CA TYR A 112 29.59 5.80 -12.76
C TYR A 112 28.22 6.20 -12.24
N LEU A 113 28.16 6.99 -11.16
CA LEU A 113 26.93 7.42 -10.48
C LEU A 113 25.95 6.27 -10.18
N GLY A 114 26.48 5.10 -9.82
CA GLY A 114 25.68 3.93 -9.50
C GLY A 114 25.23 3.10 -10.70
N ARG A 115 25.50 3.51 -11.94
CA ARG A 115 25.21 2.74 -13.15
C ARG A 115 26.46 2.06 -13.68
N TYR A 116 26.33 0.81 -14.13
CA TYR A 116 27.35 0.10 -14.87
C TYR A 116 27.32 0.47 -16.36
N PHE A 117 28.49 0.67 -16.92
CA PHE A 117 28.67 0.98 -18.32
C PHE A 117 29.67 -0.02 -18.91
N ASP A 118 29.25 -0.73 -19.92
CA ASP A 118 30.09 -1.59 -20.76
C ASP A 118 30.00 -1.15 -22.23
N PHE A 119 30.77 -1.80 -23.09
CA PHE A 119 30.77 -1.52 -24.52
C PHE A 119 29.36 -1.73 -25.17
N ASN A 120 28.60 -2.71 -24.68
CA ASN A 120 27.30 -3.07 -25.22
C ASN A 120 26.16 -2.28 -24.58
N MET A 121 26.44 -1.45 -23.56
CA MET A 121 25.44 -0.76 -22.73
C MET A 121 24.43 -1.76 -22.12
N SER A 122 24.91 -2.92 -21.70
CA SER A 122 24.11 -4.00 -21.14
C SER A 122 23.66 -3.69 -19.72
N ASP A 123 22.44 -4.11 -19.38
CA ASP A 123 21.91 -4.02 -18.02
C ASP A 123 22.08 -5.33 -17.20
N GLU A 124 22.82 -6.34 -17.71
CA GLU A 124 22.88 -7.66 -17.07
C GLU A 124 23.58 -7.61 -15.70
N GLU A 125 24.69 -6.87 -15.58
CA GLU A 125 25.37 -6.69 -14.31
C GLU A 125 24.51 -5.93 -13.30
N HIS A 126 23.80 -4.94 -13.77
CA HIS A 126 22.80 -4.20 -13.00
C HIS A 126 21.69 -5.09 -12.47
N LYS A 127 21.13 -5.96 -13.32
CA LYS A 127 20.10 -6.92 -12.94
C LYS A 127 20.60 -7.90 -11.90
N SER A 128 21.84 -8.39 -12.07
CA SER A 128 22.45 -9.32 -11.11
C SER A 128 22.64 -8.68 -9.74
N GLU A 129 23.28 -7.51 -9.66
CA GLU A 129 23.48 -6.80 -8.39
C GLU A 129 22.14 -6.46 -7.71
N LEU A 130 21.17 -5.97 -8.50
CA LEU A 130 19.85 -5.62 -8.00
C LEU A 130 19.14 -6.85 -7.42
N LEU A 131 19.21 -7.99 -8.09
CA LEU A 131 18.62 -9.24 -7.64
C LEU A 131 19.26 -9.73 -6.33
N ASP A 132 20.57 -9.68 -6.22
CA ASP A 132 21.31 -10.09 -5.03
C ASP A 132 20.96 -9.21 -3.83
N VAL A 133 20.98 -7.89 -4.01
CA VAL A 133 20.59 -6.92 -2.97
C VAL A 133 19.13 -7.13 -2.56
N PHE A 134 18.24 -7.37 -3.53
CA PHE A 134 16.82 -7.59 -3.26
C PHE A 134 16.60 -8.85 -2.44
N ASN A 135 17.21 -9.97 -2.84
CA ASN A 135 17.12 -11.25 -2.12
C ASN A 135 17.71 -11.18 -0.71
N ASP A 136 18.89 -10.60 -0.55
CA ASP A 136 19.55 -10.45 0.74
C ASP A 136 18.66 -9.69 1.74
N ILE A 137 18.11 -8.54 1.32
CA ILE A 137 17.25 -7.73 2.20
C ILE A 137 15.93 -8.45 2.48
N MET A 138 15.30 -9.09 1.48
CA MET A 138 14.05 -9.85 1.69
C MET A 138 14.24 -11.00 2.67
N ASN A 139 15.36 -11.72 2.58
CA ASN A 139 15.74 -12.77 3.52
C ASN A 139 15.93 -12.22 4.93
N LYS A 140 16.70 -11.15 5.09
CA LYS A 140 16.91 -10.48 6.38
C LYS A 140 15.59 -10.03 7.01
N ILE A 141 14.70 -9.39 6.26
CA ILE A 141 13.37 -9.00 6.76
C ILE A 141 12.55 -10.24 7.18
N ASN A 142 12.64 -11.32 6.40
CA ASN A 142 11.89 -12.54 6.70
C ASN A 142 12.34 -13.21 8.00
N GLU A 143 13.62 -13.19 8.32
CA GLU A 143 14.21 -13.80 9.53
C GLU A 143 13.87 -13.02 10.80
N LEU A 144 13.63 -11.72 10.70
CA LEU A 144 13.28 -10.91 11.86
C LEU A 144 11.98 -11.41 12.53
N PRO A 145 11.94 -11.54 13.86
CA PRO A 145 10.74 -11.96 14.61
C PRO A 145 9.74 -10.82 14.74
N LEU A 146 9.39 -10.18 13.63
CA LEU A 146 8.52 -9.02 13.58
C LEU A 146 7.09 -9.38 13.19
N HIS A 147 6.16 -8.54 13.66
CA HIS A 147 4.78 -8.55 13.18
C HIS A 147 4.72 -8.33 11.66
N PRO A 148 3.82 -9.01 10.90
CA PRO A 148 3.71 -8.88 9.45
C PRO A 148 3.64 -7.44 8.95
N LYS A 149 2.88 -6.58 9.63
CA LYS A 149 2.82 -5.15 9.33
C LYS A 149 4.19 -4.48 9.33
N ASN A 150 5.05 -4.82 10.31
CA ASN A 150 6.38 -4.21 10.43
C ASN A 150 7.32 -4.74 9.34
N LYS A 151 7.19 -6.01 8.95
CA LYS A 151 7.91 -6.57 7.78
C LYS A 151 7.52 -5.83 6.49
N ILE A 152 6.22 -5.60 6.29
CA ILE A 152 5.72 -4.82 5.15
C ILE A 152 6.23 -3.36 5.19
N LEU A 153 6.33 -2.78 6.38
CA LEU A 153 6.88 -1.42 6.54
C LEU A 153 8.35 -1.36 6.14
N LEU A 154 9.17 -2.33 6.59
CA LEU A 154 10.59 -2.43 6.20
C LEU A 154 10.74 -2.66 4.69
N TYR A 155 9.95 -3.56 4.13
CA TYR A 155 9.90 -3.75 2.69
C TYR A 155 9.60 -2.44 1.94
N SER A 156 8.53 -1.75 2.33
CA SER A 156 8.07 -0.56 1.62
C SER A 156 8.96 0.67 1.83
N ARG A 157 9.50 0.86 3.04
CA ARG A 157 10.25 2.07 3.41
C ARG A 157 11.76 1.93 3.22
N TYR A 158 12.29 0.74 3.43
CA TYR A 158 13.72 0.50 3.33
C TYR A 158 14.10 -0.11 1.98
N LEU A 159 13.60 -1.31 1.66
CA LEU A 159 13.98 -2.02 0.44
C LEU A 159 13.62 -1.24 -0.83
N LEU A 160 12.33 -0.86 -0.99
CA LEU A 160 11.89 -0.13 -2.19
C LEU A 160 12.55 1.24 -2.33
N SER A 161 12.94 1.89 -1.23
CA SER A 161 13.69 3.15 -1.30
C SER A 161 15.13 2.92 -1.73
N LYS A 162 15.78 1.86 -1.23
CA LYS A 162 17.15 1.52 -1.59
C LYS A 162 17.29 1.23 -3.08
N ILE A 163 16.36 0.49 -3.68
CA ILE A 163 16.40 0.14 -5.12
C ILE A 163 15.82 1.23 -6.03
N SER A 164 15.32 2.34 -5.49
CA SER A 164 14.68 3.40 -6.29
C SER A 164 15.65 4.08 -7.24
N TRP A 165 16.93 4.20 -6.85
CA TRP A 165 17.96 4.80 -7.69
C TRP A 165 18.19 3.93 -8.93
N GLU A 166 18.35 2.63 -8.73
CA GLU A 166 18.52 1.66 -9.83
C GLU A 166 17.35 1.73 -10.81
N PHE A 167 16.14 1.83 -10.29
CA PHE A 167 14.94 2.01 -11.10
C PHE A 167 14.85 3.35 -11.85
N THR A 168 15.61 4.34 -11.42
CA THR A 168 15.64 5.67 -12.06
C THR A 168 16.66 5.73 -13.18
N VAL A 169 17.83 5.09 -13.01
CA VAL A 169 18.98 5.25 -13.91
C VAL A 169 19.19 4.11 -14.90
N SER A 170 18.64 2.90 -14.62
CA SER A 170 18.80 1.74 -15.50
C SER A 170 17.68 1.64 -16.55
N ASP A 171 17.97 0.98 -17.65
CA ASP A 171 17.01 0.70 -18.73
C ASP A 171 16.43 -0.73 -18.64
N ILE A 172 16.31 -1.26 -17.42
CA ILE A 172 15.76 -2.58 -17.15
C ILE A 172 14.31 -2.66 -17.65
N SER A 173 13.94 -3.74 -18.31
CA SER A 173 12.59 -3.93 -18.78
C SER A 173 11.59 -4.15 -17.64
N LYS A 174 10.41 -3.56 -17.76
CA LYS A 174 9.30 -3.78 -16.82
C LYS A 174 8.94 -5.27 -16.71
N THR A 175 9.00 -6.01 -17.83
CA THR A 175 8.70 -7.44 -17.86
C THR A 175 9.64 -8.22 -16.93
N TRP A 176 10.93 -7.99 -17.02
CA TRP A 176 11.91 -8.63 -16.13
C TRP A 176 11.62 -8.31 -14.65
N ILE A 177 11.26 -7.06 -14.31
CA ILE A 177 10.92 -6.67 -12.93
C ILE A 177 9.67 -7.41 -12.45
N CYS A 178 8.63 -7.54 -13.29
CA CYS A 178 7.42 -8.27 -12.95
C CYS A 178 7.70 -9.76 -12.73
N GLU A 179 8.46 -10.39 -13.62
CA GLU A 179 8.74 -11.83 -13.57
C GLU A 179 9.70 -12.20 -12.44
N THR A 180 10.66 -11.33 -12.13
CA THR A 180 11.70 -11.60 -11.15
C THR A 180 11.39 -10.99 -9.79
N LEU A 181 11.39 -9.66 -9.68
CA LEU A 181 11.28 -8.97 -8.40
C LEU A 181 9.88 -9.02 -7.79
N ASP A 182 8.83 -8.83 -8.60
CA ASP A 182 7.45 -8.94 -8.12
C ASP A 182 7.15 -10.39 -7.67
N SER A 183 7.69 -11.38 -8.37
CA SER A 183 7.54 -12.79 -8.01
C SER A 183 8.14 -13.08 -6.63
N ILE A 184 9.35 -12.61 -6.37
CA ILE A 184 10.01 -12.73 -5.05
C ILE A 184 9.20 -11.97 -3.99
N ALA A 185 8.87 -10.71 -4.23
CA ALA A 185 8.11 -9.89 -3.29
C ALA A 185 6.77 -10.54 -2.90
N THR A 186 6.00 -11.00 -3.88
CA THR A 186 4.69 -11.63 -3.66
C THR A 186 4.78 -12.93 -2.89
N LYS A 187 5.85 -13.72 -3.09
CA LYS A 187 6.13 -14.94 -2.32
C LYS A 187 6.29 -14.63 -0.82
N TYR A 188 7.12 -13.63 -0.48
CA TYR A 188 7.35 -13.24 0.91
C TYR A 188 6.12 -12.55 1.54
N ILE A 189 5.42 -11.69 0.80
CA ILE A 189 4.19 -11.05 1.27
C ILE A 189 3.14 -12.11 1.62
N ARG A 190 2.92 -13.12 0.75
CA ARG A 190 2.01 -14.23 1.07
C ARG A 190 2.45 -14.99 2.31
N LYS A 191 3.75 -15.29 2.44
CA LYS A 191 4.30 -15.98 3.62
C LYS A 191 4.04 -15.20 4.91
N TRP A 192 4.29 -13.90 4.92
CA TRP A 192 4.09 -13.05 6.11
C TRP A 192 2.62 -12.93 6.50
N LEU A 193 1.73 -12.89 5.51
CA LEU A 193 0.28 -12.76 5.70
C LEU A 193 -0.43 -14.11 5.80
N GLU A 194 0.30 -15.23 5.73
CA GLU A 194 -0.23 -16.59 5.76
C GLU A 194 -1.28 -16.84 4.65
N LEU A 195 -1.12 -16.21 3.51
CA LEU A 195 -1.99 -16.36 2.35
C LEU A 195 -1.57 -17.58 1.51
N PRO A 196 -2.53 -18.40 1.04
CA PRO A 196 -2.23 -19.47 0.09
C PRO A 196 -1.69 -18.91 -1.23
N VAL A 197 -0.94 -19.73 -1.97
CA VAL A 197 -0.33 -19.34 -3.26
C VAL A 197 -1.38 -18.85 -4.27
N SER A 198 -2.56 -19.46 -4.28
CA SER A 198 -3.68 -19.11 -5.16
C SER A 198 -4.42 -17.82 -4.76
N ALA A 199 -4.12 -17.24 -3.58
CA ALA A 199 -4.80 -16.02 -3.14
C ALA A 199 -4.40 -14.82 -3.99
N THR A 200 -5.38 -13.99 -4.35
CA THR A 200 -5.09 -12.67 -4.92
C THR A 200 -4.44 -11.75 -3.89
N LEU A 201 -3.51 -10.91 -4.33
CA LEU A 201 -2.93 -9.86 -3.51
C LEU A 201 -3.60 -8.49 -3.72
N SER A 202 -4.59 -8.41 -4.60
CA SER A 202 -5.20 -7.14 -4.99
C SER A 202 -5.72 -6.33 -3.81
N ASN A 203 -6.30 -6.98 -2.79
CA ASN A 203 -6.78 -6.28 -1.60
C ASN A 203 -5.65 -5.66 -0.77
N VAL A 204 -4.52 -6.37 -0.57
CA VAL A 204 -3.41 -5.86 0.26
C VAL A 204 -2.63 -4.75 -0.43
N LEU A 205 -2.72 -4.65 -1.76
CA LEU A 205 -2.13 -3.57 -2.55
C LEU A 205 -2.95 -2.28 -2.48
N LEU A 206 -4.25 -2.35 -2.15
CA LEU A 206 -5.11 -1.17 -1.99
C LEU A 206 -4.65 -0.28 -0.83
N PRO A 207 -5.02 1.02 -0.86
CA PRO A 207 -4.75 1.92 0.26
C PRO A 207 -5.57 1.57 1.50
N GLN A 208 -5.12 2.03 2.66
CA GLN A 208 -5.73 1.70 3.96
C GLN A 208 -7.20 2.15 4.09
N ASN A 209 -7.59 3.27 3.48
CA ASN A 209 -8.98 3.71 3.44
C ASN A 209 -9.88 2.85 2.54
N LYS A 210 -9.33 1.82 1.92
CA LYS A 210 -10.02 0.79 1.12
C LYS A 210 -9.70 -0.63 1.59
N PHE A 211 -9.46 -0.80 2.89
CA PHE A 211 -9.15 -2.06 3.57
C PHE A 211 -7.86 -2.75 3.11
N GLY A 212 -6.99 -2.02 2.42
CA GLY A 212 -5.69 -2.51 1.99
C GLY A 212 -4.56 -2.22 2.98
N LEU A 213 -3.37 -2.68 2.63
CA LEU A 213 -2.14 -2.44 3.40
C LEU A 213 -1.22 -1.42 2.73
N ASN A 214 -1.64 -0.86 1.59
CA ASN A 214 -0.86 0.08 0.78
C ASN A 214 0.52 -0.47 0.37
N ILE A 215 0.57 -1.77 0.03
CA ILE A 215 1.78 -2.42 -0.45
C ILE A 215 2.00 -2.01 -1.91
N ILE A 216 3.22 -1.61 -2.23
CA ILE A 216 3.64 -1.26 -3.59
C ILE A 216 4.54 -2.38 -4.10
N LEU A 217 4.27 -2.92 -5.29
CA LEU A 217 5.13 -3.90 -5.93
C LEU A 217 6.35 -3.21 -6.58
N PRO A 218 7.48 -3.92 -6.75
CA PRO A 218 8.67 -3.40 -7.45
C PRO A 218 8.34 -2.81 -8.81
N SER A 219 7.53 -3.49 -9.63
CA SER A 219 7.11 -3.01 -10.95
C SER A 219 6.34 -1.69 -10.88
N THR A 220 5.46 -1.53 -9.90
CA THR A 220 4.74 -0.27 -9.68
C THR A 220 5.70 0.84 -9.24
N LYS A 221 6.66 0.52 -8.36
CA LYS A 221 7.70 1.47 -7.94
C LYS A 221 8.59 1.88 -9.11
N PHE A 222 8.96 0.94 -9.97
CA PHE A 222 9.73 1.21 -11.20
C PHE A 222 8.99 2.20 -12.12
N ILE A 223 7.71 1.96 -12.41
CA ILE A 223 6.89 2.87 -13.21
C ILE A 223 6.90 4.29 -12.60
N GLN A 224 6.75 4.39 -11.27
CA GLN A 224 6.78 5.68 -10.58
C GLN A 224 8.14 6.37 -10.76
N CYS A 225 9.27 5.67 -10.57
CA CYS A 225 10.61 6.22 -10.73
C CYS A 225 10.86 6.68 -12.16
N GLN A 226 10.55 5.84 -13.13
CA GLN A 226 10.70 6.15 -14.56
C GLN A 226 9.83 7.34 -15.00
N THR A 227 8.58 7.38 -14.53
CA THR A 227 7.67 8.48 -14.84
C THR A 227 8.18 9.81 -14.28
N VAL A 228 8.65 9.81 -13.03
CA VAL A 228 9.23 11.01 -12.39
C VAL A 228 10.46 11.49 -13.15
N SER A 229 11.40 10.59 -13.45
CA SER A 229 12.63 10.92 -14.18
C SER A 229 12.33 11.51 -15.55
N ARG A 230 11.44 10.88 -16.30
CA ARG A 230 11.06 11.34 -17.66
C ARG A 230 10.31 12.66 -17.65
N SER A 231 9.39 12.83 -16.70
CA SER A 231 8.68 14.10 -16.54
C SER A 231 9.66 15.23 -16.20
N ALA A 232 10.64 14.99 -15.32
CA ALA A 232 11.67 15.95 -14.97
C ALA A 232 12.56 16.34 -16.16
N LEU A 233 12.93 15.38 -17.02
CA LEU A 233 13.70 15.65 -18.25
C LEU A 233 12.88 16.41 -19.28
N LYS A 234 11.66 16.00 -19.54
CA LYS A 234 10.76 16.60 -20.53
C LYS A 234 10.43 18.06 -20.22
N TYR A 235 10.22 18.38 -18.95
CA TYR A 235 9.86 19.73 -18.52
C TYR A 235 11.03 20.47 -17.86
N SER A 236 12.26 20.07 -18.15
CA SER A 236 13.45 20.76 -17.68
C SER A 236 13.48 22.20 -18.18
N PRO A 237 13.77 23.20 -17.32
CA PRO A 237 13.98 24.58 -17.75
C PRO A 237 15.28 24.75 -18.55
N ASN A 238 16.18 23.77 -18.50
CA ASN A 238 17.42 23.76 -19.28
C ASN A 238 17.14 23.28 -20.69
N VAL A 239 17.40 24.13 -21.69
CA VAL A 239 17.15 23.87 -23.11
C VAL A 239 17.94 22.65 -23.61
N ASP A 240 19.19 22.48 -23.18
CA ASP A 240 20.02 21.34 -23.60
C ASP A 240 19.47 20.02 -23.10
N ILE A 241 18.97 19.97 -21.86
CA ILE A 241 18.32 18.76 -21.28
C ILE A 241 17.01 18.47 -22.01
N ASN A 242 16.21 19.50 -22.29
CA ASN A 242 14.95 19.33 -23.02
C ASN A 242 15.18 18.83 -24.46
N ASN A 243 16.18 19.37 -25.16
CA ASN A 243 16.57 18.90 -26.49
C ASN A 243 17.08 17.45 -26.46
N LEU A 244 17.86 17.07 -25.46
CA LEU A 244 18.29 15.69 -25.28
C LEU A 244 17.10 14.75 -25.04
N TRP A 245 16.12 15.18 -24.25
CA TRP A 245 14.89 14.43 -24.07
C TRP A 245 14.17 14.18 -25.39
N ALA A 246 13.94 15.22 -26.20
CA ALA A 246 13.24 15.14 -27.48
C ALA A 246 13.86 14.10 -28.44
N VAL A 247 15.20 14.01 -28.43
CA VAL A 247 15.95 13.07 -29.29
C VAL A 247 16.07 11.66 -28.72
N THR A 248 15.98 11.48 -27.40
CA THR A 248 16.20 10.17 -26.73
C THR A 248 14.92 9.46 -26.33
N SER A 249 13.80 10.15 -26.30
CA SER A 249 12.53 9.66 -25.77
C SER A 249 11.80 8.73 -26.72
N THR A 250 12.33 7.56 -26.94
CA THR A 250 11.63 6.50 -27.70
C THR A 250 10.84 5.54 -26.81
N ASN A 251 10.80 5.75 -25.50
CA ASN A 251 10.26 4.73 -24.60
C ASN A 251 8.74 4.80 -24.50
N LYS A 252 8.11 3.81 -25.11
CA LYS A 252 6.68 3.65 -25.31
C LYS A 252 5.89 3.21 -24.05
N ASN A 253 6.55 2.96 -22.93
CA ASN A 253 5.93 2.28 -21.78
C ASN A 253 5.25 3.20 -20.77
N ILE A 254 5.34 4.53 -20.92
CA ILE A 254 4.79 5.48 -19.96
C ILE A 254 4.12 6.64 -20.73
N GLN A 255 2.79 6.59 -20.79
CA GLN A 255 1.95 7.54 -21.54
C GLN A 255 1.30 8.59 -20.62
N TYR A 256 2.08 9.32 -19.81
CA TYR A 256 1.52 10.39 -18.97
C TYR A 256 1.98 11.78 -19.40
N ASP A 257 2.02 11.99 -20.72
CA ASP A 257 2.49 13.23 -21.35
C ASP A 257 1.61 14.47 -21.12
N ILE A 258 0.39 14.26 -20.62
CA ILE A 258 -0.60 15.32 -20.42
C ILE A 258 -0.38 16.15 -19.14
N TYR A 259 0.44 15.66 -18.20
CA TYR A 259 0.66 16.33 -16.93
C TYR A 259 2.03 17.00 -16.89
N LYS A 260 2.06 18.31 -16.57
CA LYS A 260 3.31 19.07 -16.37
C LYS A 260 3.89 18.88 -14.97
N ASP A 261 3.04 18.69 -13.95
CA ASP A 261 3.50 18.50 -12.58
C ASP A 261 3.72 17.00 -12.29
N THR A 262 4.91 16.67 -11.82
CA THR A 262 5.29 15.32 -11.38
C THR A 262 4.33 14.73 -10.33
N LYS A 263 3.78 15.57 -9.43
CA LYS A 263 2.80 15.13 -8.42
C LYS A 263 1.50 14.66 -9.06
N ASP A 264 1.04 15.36 -10.09
CA ASP A 264 -0.19 14.99 -10.81
C ASP A 264 -0.01 13.72 -11.63
N VAL A 265 1.16 13.53 -12.24
CA VAL A 265 1.53 12.27 -12.90
C VAL A 265 1.47 11.11 -11.93
N LEU A 266 2.14 11.23 -10.77
CA LEU A 266 2.12 10.17 -9.75
C LEU A 266 0.72 9.89 -9.20
N LYS A 267 -0.11 10.93 -9.05
CA LYS A 267 -1.50 10.79 -8.61
C LYS A 267 -2.34 10.04 -9.65
N ALA A 268 -2.16 10.33 -10.94
CA ALA A 268 -2.84 9.64 -12.02
C ALA A 268 -2.45 8.14 -12.09
N VAL A 269 -1.15 7.84 -12.02
CA VAL A 269 -0.64 6.44 -12.00
C VAL A 269 -1.23 5.66 -10.81
N ARG A 270 -1.27 6.27 -9.63
CA ARG A 270 -1.85 5.64 -8.44
C ARG A 270 -3.34 5.39 -8.61
N LYS A 271 -4.09 6.36 -9.10
CA LYS A 271 -5.55 6.27 -9.31
C LYS A 271 -5.90 5.16 -10.30
N GLU A 272 -5.19 5.08 -11.42
CA GLU A 272 -5.39 4.03 -12.41
C GLU A 272 -5.10 2.63 -11.86
N ASN A 273 -3.97 2.46 -11.18
CA ASN A 273 -3.63 1.19 -10.55
C ASN A 273 -4.67 0.78 -9.50
N GLU A 274 -5.12 1.72 -8.67
CA GLU A 274 -6.14 1.50 -7.66
C GLU A 274 -7.48 1.08 -8.28
N GLN A 275 -7.91 1.74 -9.35
CA GLN A 275 -9.15 1.40 -10.04
C GLN A 275 -9.10 -0.01 -10.66
N ARG A 276 -7.98 -0.38 -11.26
CA ARG A 276 -7.74 -1.73 -11.78
C ARG A 276 -7.86 -2.80 -10.68
N LEU A 277 -7.23 -2.56 -9.52
CA LEU A 277 -7.29 -3.47 -8.37
C LEU A 277 -8.71 -3.60 -7.82
N GLN A 278 -9.46 -2.50 -7.73
CA GLN A 278 -10.85 -2.51 -7.28
C GLN A 278 -11.76 -3.30 -8.22
N ASN A 279 -11.68 -3.07 -9.52
CA ASN A 279 -12.46 -3.81 -10.51
C ASN A 279 -12.21 -5.32 -10.42
N HIS A 280 -10.95 -5.71 -10.23
CA HIS A 280 -10.58 -7.10 -10.01
C HIS A 280 -11.22 -7.67 -8.73
N LEU A 281 -11.21 -6.93 -7.62
CA LEU A 281 -11.75 -7.39 -6.34
C LEU A 281 -13.28 -7.50 -6.35
N ILE A 282 -13.98 -6.59 -7.02
CA ILE A 282 -15.43 -6.65 -7.18
C ILE A 282 -15.84 -7.93 -7.93
N SER A 283 -15.05 -8.36 -8.91
CA SER A 283 -15.30 -9.61 -9.65
C SER A 283 -14.99 -10.88 -8.84
N GLN A 284 -14.15 -10.80 -7.81
CA GLN A 284 -13.62 -11.97 -7.09
C GLN A 284 -14.32 -12.31 -5.76
N GLY A 285 -15.07 -11.38 -5.15
CA GLY A 285 -15.62 -11.65 -3.83
C GLY A 285 -16.73 -10.73 -3.34
N SER A 286 -17.55 -11.28 -2.43
CA SER A 286 -18.71 -10.60 -1.84
C SER A 286 -18.32 -9.46 -0.89
N PHE A 287 -17.15 -9.51 -0.25
CA PHE A 287 -16.75 -8.47 0.71
C PHE A 287 -16.67 -7.10 0.04
N PHE A 288 -15.89 -6.97 -1.02
CA PHE A 288 -15.70 -5.67 -1.68
C PHE A 288 -16.96 -5.18 -2.39
N SER A 289 -17.70 -6.06 -3.05
CA SER A 289 -18.97 -5.69 -3.70
C SER A 289 -20.02 -5.19 -2.70
N SER A 290 -20.03 -5.75 -1.50
CA SER A 290 -20.97 -5.38 -0.44
C SER A 290 -20.53 -4.14 0.35
N ILE A 291 -19.26 -4.09 0.78
CA ILE A 291 -18.76 -3.04 1.68
C ILE A 291 -18.48 -1.72 0.96
N MET A 292 -17.94 -1.76 -0.26
CA MET A 292 -17.59 -0.53 -1.01
C MET A 292 -18.80 0.38 -1.23
N ASN A 293 -19.99 -0.20 -1.35
CA ASN A 293 -21.24 0.56 -1.54
C ASN A 293 -21.86 1.03 -0.22
N HIS A 294 -21.45 0.46 0.93
CA HIS A 294 -22.15 0.64 2.21
C HIS A 294 -21.31 1.32 3.30
N SER A 295 -20.02 1.50 3.11
CA SER A 295 -19.15 2.17 4.07
C SER A 295 -18.57 3.48 3.54
N THR A 296 -18.10 4.34 4.45
CA THR A 296 -17.42 5.61 4.10
C THR A 296 -15.91 5.48 4.27
N SER A 297 -15.14 6.30 3.56
CA SER A 297 -13.66 6.31 3.66
C SER A 297 -13.18 6.62 5.09
N THR A 298 -13.96 7.41 5.84
CA THR A 298 -13.66 7.75 7.24
C THR A 298 -13.76 6.51 8.14
N PHE A 299 -14.84 5.73 8.01
CA PHE A 299 -15.03 4.48 8.76
C PHE A 299 -14.00 3.43 8.35
N ASN A 300 -13.65 3.33 7.06
CA ASN A 300 -12.63 2.42 6.59
C ASN A 300 -11.24 2.75 7.16
N SER A 301 -10.89 4.02 7.24
CA SER A 301 -9.63 4.48 7.84
C SER A 301 -9.57 4.19 9.34
N LEU A 302 -10.70 4.34 10.04
CA LEU A 302 -10.83 3.98 11.45
C LEU A 302 -10.62 2.47 11.64
N TRP A 303 -11.30 1.65 10.84
CA TRP A 303 -11.16 0.19 10.87
C TRP A 303 -9.70 -0.24 10.64
N SER A 304 -9.04 0.27 9.60
CA SER A 304 -7.63 -0.05 9.31
C SER A 304 -6.69 0.38 10.44
N SER A 305 -7.02 1.46 11.16
CA SER A 305 -6.24 1.90 12.32
C SER A 305 -6.32 0.92 13.50
N VAL A 306 -7.45 0.22 13.66
CA VAL A 306 -7.63 -0.85 14.66
C VAL A 306 -6.91 -2.12 14.20
N GLN A 307 -7.20 -2.58 12.97
CA GLN A 307 -6.58 -3.77 12.38
C GLN A 307 -5.06 -3.75 12.54
N SER A 308 -4.45 -2.61 12.27
CA SER A 308 -3.00 -2.45 12.32
C SER A 308 -2.37 -2.61 13.72
N LYS A 309 -3.16 -2.69 14.78
CA LYS A 309 -2.73 -2.86 16.17
C LYS A 309 -3.05 -4.24 16.75
N LEU A 310 -3.75 -5.08 15.99
CA LEU A 310 -4.12 -6.42 16.43
C LEU A 310 -2.90 -7.34 16.52
N PRO A 311 -2.91 -8.36 17.39
CA PRO A 311 -1.91 -9.43 17.40
C PRO A 311 -1.82 -10.12 16.02
N LYS A 312 -0.65 -10.70 15.71
CA LYS A 312 -0.33 -11.30 14.40
C LYS A 312 -1.41 -12.23 13.86
N ASN A 313 -1.87 -13.17 14.68
CA ASN A 313 -2.89 -14.17 14.28
C ASN A 313 -4.24 -13.53 13.96
N ILE A 314 -4.68 -12.54 14.74
CA ILE A 314 -5.94 -11.84 14.48
C ILE A 314 -5.78 -10.89 13.27
N PHE A 315 -4.64 -10.25 13.12
CA PHE A 315 -4.31 -9.44 11.94
C PHE A 315 -4.37 -10.27 10.66
N ASN A 316 -3.69 -11.43 10.63
CA ASN A 316 -3.73 -12.34 9.49
C ASN A 316 -5.12 -12.90 9.25
N PHE A 317 -5.88 -13.20 10.32
CA PHE A 317 -7.29 -13.59 10.19
C PHE A 317 -8.11 -12.57 9.41
N THR A 318 -7.99 -11.27 9.73
CA THR A 318 -8.76 -10.23 9.01
C THR A 318 -8.42 -10.18 7.53
N ILE A 319 -7.15 -10.32 7.17
CA ILE A 319 -6.70 -10.31 5.77
C ILE A 319 -7.21 -11.55 5.04
N ARG A 320 -7.10 -12.72 5.65
CA ARG A 320 -7.60 -13.98 5.08
C ARG A 320 -9.12 -14.02 5.00
N TYR A 321 -9.82 -13.36 5.95
CA TYR A 321 -11.27 -13.18 5.91
C TYR A 321 -11.69 -12.38 4.66
N ILE A 322 -11.10 -11.20 4.47
CA ILE A 322 -11.39 -10.32 3.33
C ILE A 322 -11.11 -11.01 1.98
N ASN A 323 -10.06 -11.82 1.92
CA ASN A 323 -9.69 -12.62 0.75
C ASN A 323 -10.50 -13.92 0.58
N ASN A 324 -11.39 -14.24 1.52
CA ASN A 324 -12.09 -15.53 1.55
C ASN A 324 -11.13 -16.75 1.50
N THR A 325 -9.97 -16.65 2.17
CA THR A 325 -8.92 -17.66 2.20
C THR A 325 -8.73 -18.30 3.58
N LEU A 326 -9.69 -18.09 4.49
CA LEU A 326 -9.71 -18.82 5.76
C LEU A 326 -9.92 -20.33 5.52
N PRO A 327 -9.32 -21.21 6.34
CA PRO A 327 -9.40 -22.65 6.18
C PRO A 327 -10.75 -23.20 6.65
N THR A 328 -11.84 -22.78 6.01
CA THR A 328 -13.15 -23.42 6.12
C THR A 328 -13.11 -24.77 5.40
N ARG A 329 -13.98 -25.71 5.74
CA ARG A 329 -14.00 -27.01 5.05
C ARG A 329 -14.25 -26.88 3.56
N LYS A 330 -15.09 -25.93 3.13
CA LYS A 330 -15.25 -25.63 1.71
C LYS A 330 -13.94 -25.21 1.04
N ASN A 331 -13.15 -24.35 1.67
CA ASN A 331 -11.85 -23.95 1.14
C ASN A 331 -10.82 -25.09 1.22
N LEU A 332 -10.81 -25.85 2.32
CA LEU A 332 -9.92 -27.00 2.47
C LEU A 332 -10.22 -28.09 1.43
N SER A 333 -11.49 -28.39 1.16
CA SER A 333 -11.90 -29.31 0.10
C SER A 333 -11.47 -28.81 -1.28
N LYS A 334 -11.67 -27.50 -1.58
CA LYS A 334 -11.20 -26.88 -2.82
C LYS A 334 -9.68 -26.98 -2.99
N TRP A 335 -8.92 -27.01 -1.90
CA TRP A 335 -7.45 -27.13 -1.91
C TRP A 335 -6.97 -28.57 -1.86
N GLY A 336 -7.88 -29.56 -1.85
CA GLY A 336 -7.54 -30.97 -1.75
C GLY A 336 -7.08 -31.43 -0.36
N LEU A 337 -7.32 -30.60 0.67
CA LEU A 337 -6.90 -30.85 2.06
C LEU A 337 -8.03 -31.42 2.96
N SER A 338 -9.22 -31.60 2.41
CA SER A 338 -10.36 -32.22 3.10
C SER A 338 -11.19 -33.01 2.10
N SER A 339 -11.68 -34.16 2.52
CA SER A 339 -12.58 -35.03 1.74
C SER A 339 -14.02 -34.52 1.67
N THR A 340 -14.41 -33.64 2.61
CA THR A 340 -15.76 -33.07 2.66
C THR A 340 -15.70 -31.54 2.79
N SER A 341 -16.71 -30.90 2.20
CA SER A 341 -16.93 -29.46 2.33
C SER A 341 -17.87 -29.08 3.48
N ASP A 342 -18.47 -30.08 4.14
CA ASP A 342 -19.65 -29.89 4.98
C ASP A 342 -19.30 -29.62 6.44
N CYS A 343 -20.13 -28.81 7.08
CA CYS A 343 -20.04 -28.51 8.51
C CYS A 343 -20.29 -29.80 9.34
N SER A 344 -19.48 -30.01 10.36
CA SER A 344 -19.58 -31.16 11.24
C SER A 344 -20.86 -31.19 12.10
N PHE A 345 -21.56 -30.07 12.23
CA PHE A 345 -22.73 -29.95 13.11
C PHE A 345 -24.08 -29.95 12.38
N CYS A 346 -24.15 -29.41 11.17
CA CYS A 346 -25.41 -29.25 10.46
C CYS A 346 -25.38 -29.75 9.02
N SER A 347 -24.30 -30.40 8.59
CA SER A 347 -24.12 -30.98 7.26
C SER A 347 -24.32 -30.02 6.06
N SER A 348 -24.39 -28.70 6.31
CA SER A 348 -24.42 -27.71 5.24
C SER A 348 -22.98 -27.32 4.83
N PRO A 349 -22.74 -26.86 3.59
CA PRO A 349 -21.41 -26.46 3.16
C PRO A 349 -20.79 -25.42 4.10
N GLU A 350 -19.63 -25.72 4.68
CA GLU A 350 -18.91 -24.84 5.62
C GLU A 350 -18.19 -23.72 4.86
N THR A 351 -18.96 -22.73 4.44
CA THR A 351 -18.45 -21.47 3.88
C THR A 351 -18.03 -20.51 4.98
N LEU A 352 -17.36 -19.42 4.64
CA LEU A 352 -17.07 -18.35 5.60
C LEU A 352 -18.36 -17.73 6.18
N LEU A 353 -19.33 -17.41 5.32
CA LEU A 353 -20.67 -16.96 5.76
C LEU A 353 -21.31 -17.94 6.75
N HIS A 354 -21.26 -19.23 6.43
CA HIS A 354 -21.83 -20.26 7.28
C HIS A 354 -21.23 -20.26 8.69
N VAL A 355 -19.89 -20.27 8.79
CA VAL A 355 -19.19 -20.27 10.09
C VAL A 355 -19.45 -19.01 10.89
N ILE A 356 -19.47 -17.86 10.23
CA ILE A 356 -19.47 -16.57 10.93
C ILE A 356 -20.88 -16.07 11.25
N ALA A 357 -21.92 -16.46 10.46
CA ALA A 357 -23.25 -15.87 10.63
C ALA A 357 -24.41 -16.79 10.19
N GLY A 358 -24.16 -17.99 9.65
CA GLY A 358 -25.21 -18.78 8.99
C GLY A 358 -25.42 -20.19 9.51
N CYS A 359 -24.61 -20.70 10.42
CA CYS A 359 -24.77 -22.04 10.97
C CYS A 359 -25.94 -22.09 11.96
N LYS A 360 -26.93 -22.96 11.71
CA LYS A 360 -28.09 -23.13 12.60
C LYS A 360 -27.66 -23.59 14.00
N THR A 361 -26.80 -24.57 14.09
CA THR A 361 -26.28 -25.06 15.37
C THR A 361 -25.57 -23.95 16.14
N TYR A 362 -24.76 -23.14 15.49
CA TYR A 362 -24.08 -22.02 16.15
C TYR A 362 -25.05 -20.91 16.61
N LEU A 363 -26.16 -20.73 15.88
CA LEU A 363 -27.24 -19.84 16.29
C LEU A 363 -27.93 -20.38 17.57
N ASP A 364 -28.27 -21.66 17.58
CA ASP A 364 -28.94 -22.33 18.69
C ASP A 364 -28.02 -22.37 19.95
N GLU A 365 -26.70 -22.51 19.77
CA GLU A 365 -25.71 -22.42 20.85
C GLU A 365 -25.44 -20.99 21.32
N GLY A 366 -26.03 -19.96 20.71
CA GLY A 366 -25.87 -18.55 21.11
C GLY A 366 -24.54 -17.89 20.71
N ARG A 367 -23.75 -18.50 19.80
CA ARG A 367 -22.43 -17.94 19.39
C ARG A 367 -22.55 -16.56 18.77
N PHE A 368 -23.59 -16.31 17.98
CA PHE A 368 -23.82 -15.03 17.31
C PHE A 368 -24.43 -14.01 18.26
N THR A 369 -25.26 -14.47 19.19
CA THR A 369 -25.79 -13.66 20.30
C THR A 369 -24.65 -13.21 21.21
N TRP A 370 -23.75 -14.09 21.60
CA TRP A 370 -22.57 -13.74 22.39
C TRP A 370 -21.72 -12.64 21.74
N ARG A 371 -21.53 -12.67 20.42
CA ARG A 371 -20.82 -11.60 19.71
C ARG A 371 -21.59 -10.28 19.77
N HIS A 372 -22.89 -10.31 19.51
CA HIS A 372 -23.80 -9.18 19.60
C HIS A 372 -23.75 -8.56 21.00
N ASP A 373 -23.98 -9.36 22.02
CA ASP A 373 -24.06 -8.93 23.40
C ASP A 373 -22.72 -8.42 23.95
N SER A 374 -21.59 -8.91 23.43
CA SER A 374 -20.28 -8.33 23.74
C SER A 374 -20.14 -6.88 23.28
N VAL A 375 -20.68 -6.53 22.11
CA VAL A 375 -20.71 -5.13 21.63
C VAL A 375 -21.72 -4.32 22.43
N LEU A 376 -22.91 -4.87 22.68
CA LEU A 376 -23.98 -4.22 23.42
C LEU A 376 -23.57 -3.92 24.87
N ASN A 377 -22.92 -4.87 25.53
CA ASN A 377 -22.38 -4.69 26.89
C ASN A 377 -21.34 -3.56 26.96
N PHE A 378 -20.44 -3.47 26.00
CA PHE A 378 -19.50 -2.36 25.92
C PHE A 378 -20.21 -1.02 25.72
N LEU A 379 -21.21 -0.96 24.82
CA LEU A 379 -22.00 0.25 24.58
C LEU A 379 -22.78 0.67 25.83
N ALA A 380 -23.49 -0.25 26.45
CA ALA A 380 -24.25 0.00 27.67
C ALA A 380 -23.35 0.51 28.80
N SER A 381 -22.24 -0.18 29.07
CA SER A 381 -21.26 0.24 30.10
C SER A 381 -20.67 1.62 29.82
N THR A 382 -20.46 1.95 28.54
CA THR A 382 -19.91 3.25 28.12
C THR A 382 -20.95 4.37 28.28
N LEU A 383 -22.21 4.11 27.90
CA LEU A 383 -23.28 5.11 27.93
C LEU A 383 -23.85 5.32 29.34
N THR A 384 -23.68 4.38 30.26
CA THR A 384 -24.02 4.58 31.70
C THR A 384 -23.25 5.75 32.31
N ALA A 385 -22.06 6.08 31.79
CA ALA A 385 -21.27 7.23 32.26
C ALA A 385 -21.81 8.60 31.79
N VAL A 386 -22.86 8.65 30.98
CA VAL A 386 -23.51 9.91 30.53
C VAL A 386 -24.28 10.48 31.69
N LYS A 387 -23.90 11.68 32.11
CA LYS A 387 -24.55 12.37 33.24
C LYS A 387 -26.02 12.69 32.94
N ASN A 388 -26.88 12.62 33.97
CA ASN A 388 -28.29 12.97 33.92
C ASN A 388 -29.04 12.19 32.81
N SER A 389 -28.75 10.91 32.68
CA SER A 389 -29.46 10.02 31.77
C SER A 389 -29.75 8.67 32.44
N THR A 390 -30.85 8.04 32.01
CA THR A 390 -31.23 6.68 32.40
C THR A 390 -31.05 5.73 31.23
N LEU A 391 -30.34 4.66 31.47
CA LEU A 391 -30.00 3.64 30.45
C LEU A 391 -30.76 2.34 30.71
N TYR A 392 -31.33 1.78 29.67
CA TYR A 392 -31.92 0.45 29.62
C TYR A 392 -31.23 -0.36 28.55
N ALA A 393 -30.88 -1.62 28.79
CA ALA A 393 -30.26 -2.49 27.81
C ALA A 393 -30.77 -3.94 27.95
N ASP A 394 -30.98 -4.63 26.84
CA ASP A 394 -31.47 -6.01 26.79
C ASP A 394 -30.32 -7.01 27.02
N ILE A 395 -29.61 -6.83 28.13
CA ILE A 395 -28.53 -7.69 28.62
C ILE A 395 -28.54 -7.78 30.14
N PRO A 396 -28.02 -8.87 30.70
CA PRO A 396 -27.90 -9.02 32.16
C PRO A 396 -27.19 -7.80 32.81
N SER A 397 -27.60 -7.48 34.03
CA SER A 397 -27.06 -6.37 34.84
C SER A 397 -27.53 -4.96 34.46
N PHE A 398 -28.42 -4.81 33.50
CA PHE A 398 -29.05 -3.54 33.15
C PHE A 398 -30.58 -3.63 33.28
N MET A 399 -31.21 -2.49 33.42
CA MET A 399 -32.67 -2.40 33.38
C MET A 399 -33.16 -2.80 31.99
N ASN A 400 -34.22 -3.61 31.91
CA ASN A 400 -34.73 -4.08 30.64
C ASN A 400 -35.47 -2.98 29.89
N PRO A 401 -35.26 -2.80 28.58
CA PRO A 401 -36.03 -1.84 27.77
C PRO A 401 -37.54 -2.02 27.81
N SER A 402 -38.06 -3.22 28.04
CA SER A 402 -39.50 -3.49 28.14
C SER A 402 -40.22 -2.70 29.22
N VAL A 403 -39.50 -2.18 30.21
CA VAL A 403 -40.05 -1.27 31.23
C VAL A 403 -40.66 -0.01 30.59
N ILE A 404 -40.10 0.45 29.46
CA ILE A 404 -40.60 1.62 28.72
C ILE A 404 -41.48 1.18 27.54
N THR A 405 -41.02 0.16 26.76
CA THR A 405 -41.64 -0.15 25.47
C THR A 405 -42.66 -1.30 25.54
N GLY A 406 -42.85 -1.90 26.71
CA GLY A 406 -43.61 -3.14 26.85
C GLY A 406 -42.90 -4.35 26.20
N ASP A 407 -43.48 -5.53 26.33
CA ASP A 407 -42.82 -6.80 25.88
C ASP A 407 -42.93 -7.04 24.37
N ARG A 408 -43.77 -6.31 23.65
CA ARG A 408 -44.02 -6.52 22.21
C ARG A 408 -42.84 -6.15 21.33
N LEU A 409 -42.16 -5.04 21.66
CA LEU A 409 -40.99 -4.54 20.93
C LEU A 409 -39.87 -4.21 21.92
N ARG A 410 -38.81 -5.02 21.91
CA ARG A 410 -37.62 -4.84 22.79
C ARG A 410 -36.46 -4.35 21.96
N PRO A 411 -36.13 -3.04 22.02
CA PRO A 411 -34.88 -2.54 21.44
C PRO A 411 -33.66 -3.03 22.23
N ASP A 412 -32.52 -3.08 21.58
CA ASP A 412 -31.28 -3.49 22.25
C ASP A 412 -30.86 -2.52 23.37
N LEU A 413 -31.10 -1.21 23.17
CA LEU A 413 -30.75 -0.18 24.17
C LEU A 413 -31.67 1.05 24.05
N LEU A 414 -32.09 1.59 25.21
CA LEU A 414 -32.76 2.88 25.34
C LEU A 414 -31.92 3.79 26.23
N LEU A 415 -31.81 5.06 25.83
CA LEU A 415 -31.19 6.11 26.62
C LEU A 415 -32.12 7.29 26.73
N VAL A 416 -32.59 7.59 27.94
CA VAL A 416 -33.42 8.75 28.25
C VAL A 416 -32.54 9.83 28.85
N THR A 417 -32.54 11.03 28.27
CA THR A 417 -31.76 12.17 28.76
C THR A 417 -32.64 13.14 29.56
N GLU A 418 -32.01 13.97 30.39
CA GLU A 418 -32.67 14.99 31.20
C GLU A 418 -33.62 15.89 30.39
N ASN A 419 -33.27 16.17 29.13
CA ASN A 419 -34.07 16.99 28.20
C ASN A 419 -35.24 16.21 27.57
N ARG A 420 -35.71 15.13 28.20
CA ARG A 420 -36.79 14.26 27.70
C ARG A 420 -36.59 13.81 26.26
N CYS A 421 -35.31 13.59 25.85
CA CYS A 421 -34.97 12.97 24.56
C CYS A 421 -34.73 11.48 24.77
N LEU A 422 -35.50 10.67 24.05
CA LEU A 422 -35.35 9.21 24.01
C LEU A 422 -34.49 8.80 22.79
N TYR A 423 -33.41 8.12 23.02
CA TYR A 423 -32.64 7.42 21.97
C TYR A 423 -33.00 5.95 21.99
N ILE A 424 -33.49 5.44 20.86
CA ILE A 424 -33.76 4.01 20.61
C ILE A 424 -32.63 3.50 19.79
N LEU A 425 -31.71 2.73 20.37
CA LEU A 425 -30.55 2.17 19.68
C LEU A 425 -30.80 0.69 19.39
N GLU A 426 -30.61 0.34 18.13
CA GLU A 426 -30.73 -1.03 17.64
C GLU A 426 -29.42 -1.45 16.99
N LEU A 427 -28.77 -2.46 17.56
CA LEU A 427 -27.52 -3.03 17.12
C LEU A 427 -27.75 -4.21 16.18
N THR A 428 -26.95 -4.31 15.14
CA THR A 428 -26.88 -5.51 14.30
C THR A 428 -25.42 -5.81 14.00
N VAL A 429 -24.95 -7.03 14.27
CA VAL A 429 -23.64 -7.51 13.85
C VAL A 429 -23.85 -8.65 12.86
N GLY A 430 -23.80 -8.35 11.58
CA GLY A 430 -24.17 -9.27 10.51
C GLY A 430 -23.09 -9.46 9.44
N TYR A 431 -23.30 -10.42 8.55
CA TYR A 431 -22.41 -10.61 7.42
C TYR A 431 -22.57 -9.46 6.41
N GLU A 432 -21.51 -9.10 5.73
CA GLU A 432 -21.40 -7.90 4.90
C GLU A 432 -22.52 -7.75 3.87
N SER A 433 -22.92 -8.86 3.23
CA SER A 433 -23.97 -8.86 2.21
C SER A 433 -25.36 -8.45 2.73
N ASN A 434 -25.59 -8.55 4.03
CA ASN A 434 -26.92 -8.38 4.63
C ASN A 434 -27.07 -7.06 5.41
N LEU A 435 -26.03 -6.24 5.48
CA LEU A 435 -26.02 -5.02 6.31
C LEU A 435 -27.16 -4.04 5.96
N LEU A 436 -27.34 -3.73 4.68
CA LEU A 436 -28.38 -2.79 4.24
C LEU A 436 -29.78 -3.36 4.46
N VAL A 437 -29.99 -4.62 4.11
CA VAL A 437 -31.29 -5.30 4.30
C VAL A 437 -31.66 -5.35 5.78
N ASN A 438 -30.70 -5.69 6.64
CA ASN A 438 -30.92 -5.73 8.08
C ASN A 438 -31.21 -4.31 8.65
N ALA A 439 -30.48 -3.29 8.20
CA ALA A 439 -30.71 -1.93 8.64
C ALA A 439 -32.13 -1.44 8.28
N ASN A 440 -32.60 -1.70 7.07
CA ASN A 440 -33.93 -1.32 6.62
C ASN A 440 -35.03 -2.08 7.37
N ARG A 441 -34.86 -3.41 7.56
CA ARG A 441 -35.80 -4.23 8.31
C ARG A 441 -35.95 -3.76 9.76
N LYS A 442 -34.85 -3.39 10.43
CA LYS A 442 -34.89 -2.87 11.79
C LYS A 442 -35.59 -1.50 11.87
N ARG A 443 -35.32 -0.61 10.92
CA ARG A 443 -36.00 0.69 10.86
C ARG A 443 -37.52 0.52 10.70
N GLN A 444 -37.94 -0.38 9.83
CA GLN A 444 -39.36 -0.67 9.63
C GLN A 444 -40.01 -1.32 10.87
N LYS A 445 -39.28 -2.25 11.52
CA LYS A 445 -39.77 -2.94 12.73
C LYS A 445 -40.12 -1.94 13.87
N TYR A 446 -39.34 -0.88 14.02
CA TYR A 446 -39.47 0.05 15.13
C TYR A 446 -40.19 1.38 14.76
N SER A 447 -40.75 1.50 13.53
CA SER A 447 -41.44 2.70 13.11
C SER A 447 -42.65 3.05 14.02
N ASP A 448 -43.47 2.05 14.34
CA ASP A 448 -44.65 2.24 15.16
C ASP A 448 -44.27 2.61 16.59
N LEU A 449 -43.25 1.96 17.16
CA LEU A 449 -42.73 2.29 18.49
C LEU A 449 -42.23 3.75 18.56
N ILE A 450 -41.55 4.24 17.51
CA ILE A 450 -41.05 5.62 17.47
C ILE A 450 -42.22 6.57 17.57
N ASN A 451 -43.28 6.38 16.76
CA ASN A 451 -44.48 7.22 16.76
C ASN A 451 -45.22 7.17 18.11
N GLU A 452 -45.32 5.98 18.73
CA GLU A 452 -45.94 5.83 20.06
C GLU A 452 -45.17 6.61 21.13
N GLN A 453 -43.83 6.56 21.11
CA GLN A 453 -42.99 7.22 22.12
C GLN A 453 -42.90 8.75 21.93
N GLU A 454 -43.26 9.30 20.76
CA GLU A 454 -43.35 10.74 20.54
C GLU A 454 -44.46 11.41 21.38
N ALA A 455 -45.41 10.65 21.92
CA ALA A 455 -46.40 11.16 22.88
C ALA A 455 -45.80 11.42 24.27
N ASP A 456 -44.81 10.65 24.68
CA ASP A 456 -44.25 10.67 26.03
C ASP A 456 -42.93 11.46 26.14
N TYR A 457 -42.21 11.67 25.02
CA TYR A 457 -40.91 12.31 24.98
C TYR A 457 -40.91 13.51 24.01
N ASP A 458 -40.18 14.56 24.37
CA ASP A 458 -40.07 15.77 23.54
C ASP A 458 -39.34 15.51 22.21
N LYS A 459 -38.47 14.50 22.20
CA LYS A 459 -37.75 14.05 21.00
C LYS A 459 -37.48 12.56 21.07
N VAL A 460 -37.81 11.84 20.01
CA VAL A 460 -37.45 10.44 19.85
C VAL A 460 -36.46 10.29 18.68
N LYS A 461 -35.36 9.63 18.90
CA LYS A 461 -34.32 9.43 17.88
C LYS A 461 -33.96 7.94 17.75
N PHE A 462 -34.18 7.40 16.57
CA PHE A 462 -33.79 6.05 16.25
C PHE A 462 -32.34 5.99 15.73
N VAL A 463 -31.52 5.21 16.38
CA VAL A 463 -30.10 4.99 16.06
C VAL A 463 -29.89 3.56 15.60
N ASN A 464 -29.69 3.37 14.31
CA ASN A 464 -29.44 2.06 13.72
C ASN A 464 -27.93 1.83 13.61
N LEU A 465 -27.39 0.95 14.44
CA LEU A 465 -25.97 0.59 14.46
C LEU A 465 -25.77 -0.75 13.75
N SER A 466 -25.73 -0.74 12.43
CA SER A 466 -25.48 -1.93 11.61
C SER A 466 -24.00 -2.08 11.28
N LEU A 467 -23.40 -3.13 11.82
CA LEU A 467 -21.97 -3.45 11.74
C LEU A 467 -21.76 -4.75 10.98
N SER A 468 -20.67 -4.83 10.23
CA SER A 468 -20.21 -6.15 9.73
C SER A 468 -19.63 -7.00 10.85
N THR A 469 -19.51 -8.28 10.62
CA THR A 469 -18.85 -9.20 11.55
C THR A 469 -17.38 -8.84 11.81
N LEU A 470 -16.76 -8.06 10.93
CA LEU A 470 -15.44 -7.44 11.15
C LEU A 470 -15.53 -6.03 11.76
N GLY A 471 -16.71 -5.55 12.14
CA GLY A 471 -16.90 -4.24 12.73
C GLY A 471 -16.82 -3.07 11.73
N VAL A 472 -17.05 -3.30 10.44
CA VAL A 472 -17.15 -2.22 9.47
C VAL A 472 -18.50 -1.54 9.64
N PHE A 473 -18.49 -0.22 9.83
CA PHE A 473 -19.70 0.59 9.98
C PHE A 473 -20.36 0.82 8.63
N GLY A 474 -21.67 0.52 8.53
CA GLY A 474 -22.48 0.91 7.39
C GLY A 474 -22.86 2.41 7.45
N ARG A 475 -23.30 2.98 6.31
CA ARG A 475 -23.77 4.38 6.24
C ARG A 475 -24.94 4.67 7.19
N SER A 476 -25.78 3.67 7.50
CA SER A 476 -26.85 3.79 8.49
C SER A 476 -26.37 4.19 9.89
N CYS A 477 -25.07 4.03 10.17
CA CYS A 477 -24.46 4.39 11.45
C CYS A 477 -24.11 5.88 11.60
N GLU A 478 -24.40 6.73 10.60
CA GLU A 478 -24.15 8.19 10.70
C GLU A 478 -24.95 8.84 11.84
N ASN A 479 -26.16 8.33 12.14
CA ASN A 479 -26.98 8.79 13.27
C ASN A 479 -26.32 8.52 14.63
N PHE A 480 -25.43 7.53 14.72
CA PHE A 480 -24.68 7.24 15.93
C PHE A 480 -23.68 8.36 16.27
N ASP A 481 -23.02 8.93 15.26
CA ASP A 481 -22.14 10.10 15.46
C ASP A 481 -22.94 11.33 15.93
N GLY A 482 -24.13 11.53 15.38
CA GLY A 482 -25.06 12.56 15.81
C GLY A 482 -25.53 12.37 17.26
N MET A 483 -25.80 11.12 17.68
CA MET A 483 -26.13 10.81 19.08
C MET A 483 -24.94 11.13 20.01
N LEU A 484 -23.74 10.63 19.73
CA LEU A 484 -22.56 10.89 20.55
C LEU A 484 -22.25 12.38 20.69
N SER A 485 -22.43 13.15 19.62
CA SER A 485 -22.25 14.61 19.64
C SER A 485 -23.33 15.30 20.51
N SER A 486 -24.59 14.87 20.41
CA SER A 486 -25.68 15.37 21.24
C SER A 486 -25.50 15.07 22.74
N LEU A 487 -24.86 13.95 23.06
CA LEU A 487 -24.47 13.55 24.41
C LEU A 487 -23.17 14.23 24.91
N LYS A 488 -22.69 15.23 24.18
CA LYS A 488 -21.47 16.01 24.50
C LYS A 488 -20.19 15.16 24.60
N CYS A 489 -20.16 14.01 23.92
CA CYS A 489 -18.93 13.24 23.76
C CYS A 489 -17.97 13.99 22.83
N ASP A 490 -16.73 14.23 23.28
CA ASP A 490 -15.74 14.86 22.43
C ASP A 490 -15.35 13.94 21.24
N ALA A 491 -14.75 14.51 20.22
CA ALA A 491 -14.38 13.78 19.00
C ALA A 491 -13.36 12.65 19.26
N LYS A 492 -12.48 12.82 20.26
CA LYS A 492 -11.47 11.83 20.64
C LYS A 492 -12.13 10.64 21.32
N TYR A 493 -13.06 10.89 22.23
CA TYR A 493 -13.81 9.86 22.93
C TYR A 493 -14.76 9.12 21.99
N SER A 494 -15.49 9.82 21.14
CA SER A 494 -16.32 9.22 20.08
C SER A 494 -15.51 8.30 19.15
N LYS A 495 -14.31 8.72 18.78
CA LYS A 495 -13.37 7.88 18.01
C LYS A 495 -12.89 6.67 18.79
N TYR A 496 -12.66 6.81 20.10
CA TYR A 496 -12.30 5.71 20.98
C TYR A 496 -13.43 4.66 21.03
N ILE A 497 -14.67 5.08 21.28
CA ILE A 497 -15.85 4.18 21.32
C ILE A 497 -15.92 3.36 20.01
N LYS A 498 -15.90 4.03 18.87
CA LYS A 498 -15.95 3.35 17.57
C LYS A 498 -14.80 2.37 17.35
N LYS A 499 -13.57 2.70 17.79
CA LYS A 499 -12.43 1.77 17.71
C LYS A 499 -12.62 0.53 18.57
N GLN A 500 -13.19 0.69 19.76
CA GLN A 500 -13.44 -0.44 20.64
C GLN A 500 -14.53 -1.36 20.05
N ILE A 501 -15.58 -0.80 19.50
CA ILE A 501 -16.60 -1.59 18.79
C ILE A 501 -15.97 -2.44 17.67
N VAL A 502 -15.13 -1.84 16.83
CA VAL A 502 -14.40 -2.56 15.77
C VAL A 502 -13.53 -3.67 16.37
N ASN A 503 -12.80 -3.37 17.44
CA ASN A 503 -11.92 -4.34 18.11
C ASN A 503 -12.70 -5.54 18.66
N ILE A 504 -13.86 -5.30 19.31
CA ILE A 504 -14.74 -6.36 19.81
C ILE A 504 -15.24 -7.23 18.66
N CYS A 505 -15.80 -6.62 17.61
CA CYS A 505 -16.33 -7.37 16.46
C CYS A 505 -15.26 -8.28 15.84
N ILE A 506 -14.04 -7.78 15.63
CA ILE A 506 -12.96 -8.57 15.04
C ILE A 506 -12.57 -9.74 15.96
N ARG A 507 -12.36 -9.46 17.26
CA ARG A 507 -11.93 -10.47 18.23
C ARG A 507 -12.99 -11.55 18.46
N THR A 508 -14.25 -11.18 18.58
CA THR A 508 -15.35 -12.12 18.76
C THR A 508 -15.57 -12.97 17.51
N SER A 509 -15.47 -12.38 16.31
CA SER A 509 -15.53 -13.14 15.06
C SER A 509 -14.34 -14.10 14.90
N TYR A 510 -13.13 -13.66 15.28
CA TYR A 510 -11.96 -14.53 15.35
C TYR A 510 -12.18 -15.71 16.32
N TYR A 511 -12.72 -15.43 17.51
CA TYR A 511 -13.01 -16.48 18.50
C TYR A 511 -14.04 -17.49 17.99
N VAL A 512 -15.16 -17.02 17.43
CA VAL A 512 -16.18 -17.90 16.82
C VAL A 512 -15.54 -18.79 15.73
N PHE A 513 -14.68 -18.22 14.89
CA PHE A 513 -13.97 -18.98 13.86
C PHE A 513 -13.01 -20.02 14.45
N CYS A 514 -12.27 -19.70 15.49
CA CYS A 514 -11.35 -20.63 16.17
C CYS A 514 -12.08 -21.75 16.91
N LYS A 515 -13.30 -21.50 17.36
CA LYS A 515 -14.16 -22.49 18.03
C LYS A 515 -15.05 -23.30 17.04
N ARG A 516 -14.90 -23.10 15.72
CA ARG A 516 -15.59 -23.98 14.76
C ARG A 516 -15.16 -25.42 14.98
N ASN A 517 -16.06 -26.34 14.77
CA ASN A 517 -15.86 -27.78 15.02
C ASN A 517 -15.56 -28.17 16.50
N LYS A 518 -15.81 -27.25 17.44
CA LYS A 518 -15.66 -27.52 18.89
C LYS A 518 -16.97 -27.19 19.60
N VAL A 519 -17.20 -27.86 20.72
CA VAL A 519 -18.31 -27.51 21.61
C VAL A 519 -18.16 -26.07 22.09
N TRP A 520 -19.29 -25.37 22.16
CA TRP A 520 -19.34 -24.01 22.65
C TRP A 520 -19.25 -23.95 24.16
N ASP A 521 -18.28 -23.24 24.68
CA ASP A 521 -17.99 -23.12 26.11
C ASP A 521 -18.68 -21.90 26.76
N ASN A 522 -19.55 -21.23 26.02
CA ASN A 522 -20.30 -20.06 26.45
C ASN A 522 -19.43 -19.05 27.23
N PRO A 523 -18.43 -18.45 26.57
CA PRO A 523 -17.47 -17.59 27.25
C PRO A 523 -18.16 -16.34 27.81
N LYS A 524 -17.59 -15.75 28.86
CA LYS A 524 -18.04 -14.46 29.37
C LYS A 524 -18.02 -13.40 28.27
N LEU A 525 -18.88 -12.39 28.38
CA LEU A 525 -18.88 -11.25 27.45
C LEU A 525 -17.49 -10.62 27.40
N MET A 526 -17.07 -10.21 26.20
CA MET A 526 -15.76 -9.63 26.04
C MET A 526 -15.68 -8.30 26.77
N LEU A 527 -14.85 -8.25 27.79
CA LEU A 527 -14.39 -7.01 28.41
C LEU A 527 -13.10 -6.57 27.71
N ILE A 528 -12.95 -5.26 27.51
CA ILE A 528 -11.77 -4.67 26.85
C ILE A 528 -10.91 -4.03 27.93
#